data_a74ae3d41b31d443fca8db43985d305b
#
_entry.id   a74ae3d41b31d443fca8db43985d305b
#
_cell.length_a   1.000
_cell.length_b   1.000
_cell.length_c   1.000
_cell.angle_alpha   90.00
_cell.angle_beta   90.00
_cell.angle_gamma   90.00
#
_symmetry.space_group_name_H-M   'P 1'
#
loop_
_entity.id
_entity.type
_entity.pdbx_description
1 polymer ?
#
loop_
_entity_poly.entity_id
_entity_poly.type
_entity_poly.pdbx_seq_one_letter_code
_entity_poly.pdbx_strand_id
1 'polypeptide(L)'
;MSDTSIDNAYWRSPSPDTSPQAIWALLREIAESQKETDRRMQETDRRMKETDKKIGDLGNRFGELAEHLVAPNIKEKFKSLNLIFEYVSRDHILGDYSGNRYAEIDIILENYEMVMAIEVKSKPDINDVNKHISRMEILRARMEILNDKRKLRGSIAGAIMTNDVRNYIHKKGFYSIEQSGDTVKINEPEGFTPREW
;
A
#
# COMPACT_ATOMS: atom_id res chain seq x y z
N MET A 1 51.04 -51.82 -38.25
CA MET A 1 51.24 -50.43 -38.60
C MET A 1 49.97 -49.99 -39.34
N SER A 2 48.99 -49.52 -38.64
CA SER A 2 47.70 -49.04 -39.16
C SER A 2 47.62 -47.57 -38.86
N ASP A 3 47.75 -46.78 -39.91
CA ASP A 3 47.65 -45.35 -39.93
C ASP A 3 46.15 -44.97 -39.89
N THR A 4 45.68 -44.47 -38.78
CA THR A 4 44.35 -43.96 -38.64
C THR A 4 44.40 -42.43 -38.84
N SER A 5 44.35 -42.04 -40.11
CA SER A 5 44.06 -40.63 -40.46
C SER A 5 42.66 -40.29 -40.03
N ILE A 6 42.53 -39.56 -38.93
CA ILE A 6 41.26 -38.96 -38.48
C ILE A 6 40.90 -37.84 -39.46
N ASP A 7 39.85 -38.11 -40.22
CA ASP A 7 39.31 -37.21 -41.23
C ASP A 7 38.77 -35.97 -40.52
N ASN A 8 39.49 -34.86 -40.64
CA ASN A 8 39.22 -33.58 -39.94
C ASN A 8 38.23 -32.69 -40.73
N ALA A 9 37.23 -33.35 -41.39
CA ALA A 9 36.29 -32.71 -42.29
C ALA A 9 35.07 -32.05 -41.60
N TYR A 10 34.87 -32.28 -40.30
CA TYR A 10 33.64 -31.85 -39.61
C TYR A 10 33.62 -30.41 -39.09
N TRP A 11 34.67 -29.60 -39.18
CA TRP A 11 34.79 -28.28 -38.57
C TRP A 11 34.98 -27.12 -39.55
N ARG A 12 34.75 -27.29 -40.83
CA ARG A 12 34.71 -26.19 -41.77
C ARG A 12 33.29 -25.66 -41.88
N SER A 13 32.88 -24.88 -40.90
CA SER A 13 31.78 -23.91 -41.14
C SER A 13 32.16 -23.06 -42.36
N PRO A 14 31.31 -22.88 -43.34
CA PRO A 14 31.59 -21.97 -44.44
C PRO A 14 31.90 -20.60 -43.83
N SER A 15 33.04 -20.02 -44.23
CA SER A 15 33.41 -18.66 -43.82
C SER A 15 32.25 -17.74 -44.21
N PRO A 16 31.79 -16.86 -43.30
CA PRO A 16 30.71 -15.96 -43.62
C PRO A 16 31.09 -15.10 -44.85
N ASP A 17 30.13 -14.95 -45.75
CA ASP A 17 30.30 -14.08 -46.91
C ASP A 17 30.55 -12.65 -46.44
N THR A 18 31.78 -12.16 -46.61
CA THR A 18 32.21 -10.80 -46.25
C THR A 18 32.13 -9.82 -47.40
N SER A 19 31.41 -10.17 -48.49
CA SER A 19 31.19 -9.23 -49.58
C SER A 19 30.49 -7.95 -49.07
N PRO A 20 30.78 -6.78 -49.63
CA PRO A 20 30.11 -5.53 -49.26
C PRO A 20 28.58 -5.65 -49.31
N GLN A 21 28.05 -6.41 -50.27
CA GLN A 21 26.62 -6.66 -50.43
C GLN A 21 26.04 -7.45 -49.24
N ALA A 22 26.74 -8.51 -48.83
CA ALA A 22 26.30 -9.32 -47.67
C ALA A 22 26.33 -8.54 -46.36
N ILE A 23 27.35 -7.70 -46.17
CA ILE A 23 27.47 -6.81 -45.00
C ILE A 23 26.29 -5.79 -44.97
N TRP A 24 25.99 -5.17 -46.10
CA TRP A 24 24.87 -4.23 -46.19
C TRP A 24 23.49 -4.90 -45.94
N ALA A 25 23.32 -6.15 -46.44
CA ALA A 25 22.11 -6.92 -46.15
C ALA A 25 21.97 -7.21 -44.66
N LEU A 26 23.04 -7.64 -43.98
CA LEU A 26 23.04 -7.91 -42.54
C LEU A 26 22.76 -6.64 -41.70
N LEU A 27 23.39 -5.51 -42.07
CA LEU A 27 23.15 -4.24 -41.40
C LEU A 27 21.68 -3.79 -41.49
N ARG A 28 21.05 -4.03 -42.64
CA ARG A 28 19.63 -3.72 -42.83
C ARG A 28 18.75 -4.62 -41.98
N GLU A 29 19.02 -5.93 -41.92
CA GLU A 29 18.30 -6.89 -41.09
C GLU A 29 18.43 -6.54 -39.60
N ILE A 30 19.62 -6.16 -39.14
CA ILE A 30 19.86 -5.71 -37.75
C ILE A 30 19.01 -4.44 -37.47
N ALA A 31 19.01 -3.45 -38.37
CA ALA A 31 18.25 -2.23 -38.20
C ALA A 31 16.74 -2.47 -38.12
N GLU A 32 16.22 -3.38 -38.95
CA GLU A 32 14.82 -3.80 -38.91
C GLU A 32 14.45 -4.54 -37.61
N SER A 33 15.34 -5.46 -37.17
CA SER A 33 15.18 -6.18 -35.90
C SER A 33 15.22 -5.25 -34.68
N GLN A 34 16.12 -4.25 -34.68
CA GLN A 34 16.17 -3.23 -33.64
C GLN A 34 14.87 -2.42 -33.60
N LYS A 35 14.37 -1.96 -34.75
CA LYS A 35 13.12 -1.20 -34.84
C LYS A 35 11.91 -2.00 -34.30
N GLU A 36 11.85 -3.31 -34.62
CA GLU A 36 10.79 -4.17 -34.09
C GLU A 36 10.94 -4.38 -32.57
N THR A 37 12.16 -4.54 -32.09
CA THR A 37 12.44 -4.65 -30.64
C THR A 37 12.02 -3.40 -29.89
N ASP A 38 12.36 -2.20 -30.41
CA ASP A 38 11.98 -0.92 -29.83
C ASP A 38 10.44 -0.78 -29.79
N ARG A 39 9.75 -1.17 -30.86
CA ARG A 39 8.30 -1.17 -30.90
C ARG A 39 7.68 -2.07 -29.84
N ARG A 40 8.20 -3.29 -29.67
CA ARG A 40 7.74 -4.23 -28.64
C ARG A 40 8.02 -3.72 -27.23
N MET A 41 9.15 -3.09 -27.02
CA MET A 41 9.51 -2.48 -25.74
C MET A 41 8.53 -1.34 -25.38
N GLN A 42 8.23 -0.44 -26.32
CA GLN A 42 7.25 0.63 -26.12
C GLN A 42 5.84 0.09 -25.82
N GLU A 43 5.43 -0.97 -26.50
CA GLU A 43 4.13 -1.60 -26.23
C GLU A 43 4.10 -2.26 -24.85
N THR A 44 5.18 -2.92 -24.44
CA THR A 44 5.31 -3.52 -23.12
C THR A 44 5.25 -2.45 -22.02
N ASP A 45 5.99 -1.34 -22.18
CA ASP A 45 5.96 -0.21 -21.25
C ASP A 45 4.56 0.40 -21.11
N ARG A 46 3.85 0.53 -22.23
CA ARG A 46 2.46 1.02 -22.21
C ARG A 46 1.55 0.07 -21.40
N ARG A 47 1.63 -1.24 -21.68
CA ARG A 47 0.84 -2.25 -20.97
C ARG A 47 1.17 -2.31 -19.49
N MET A 48 2.45 -2.14 -19.12
CA MET A 48 2.89 -2.08 -17.74
C MET A 48 2.27 -0.89 -17.02
N LYS A 49 2.33 0.32 -17.59
CA LYS A 49 1.67 1.53 -17.05
C LYS A 49 0.16 1.37 -16.89
N GLU A 50 -0.51 0.75 -17.86
CA GLU A 50 -1.95 0.47 -17.77
C GLU A 50 -2.28 -0.54 -16.65
N THR A 51 -1.42 -1.54 -16.46
CA THR A 51 -1.57 -2.53 -15.39
C THR A 51 -1.35 -1.90 -14.03
N ASP A 52 -0.30 -1.10 -13.86
CA ASP A 52 -0.01 -0.36 -12.63
C ASP A 52 -1.16 0.55 -12.23
N LYS A 53 -1.75 1.25 -13.22
CA LYS A 53 -2.95 2.07 -12.97
C LYS A 53 -4.13 1.22 -12.48
N LYS A 54 -4.42 0.08 -13.13
CA LYS A 54 -5.49 -0.82 -12.70
C LYS A 54 -5.26 -1.39 -11.31
N ILE A 55 -4.02 -1.71 -10.97
CA ILE A 55 -3.64 -2.17 -9.61
C ILE A 55 -3.88 -1.04 -8.59
N GLY A 56 -3.52 0.20 -8.91
CA GLY A 56 -3.81 1.36 -8.07
C GLY A 56 -5.31 1.58 -7.86
N ASP A 57 -6.10 1.55 -8.94
CA ASP A 57 -7.57 1.70 -8.89
C ASP A 57 -8.22 0.57 -8.07
N LEU A 58 -7.71 -0.66 -8.18
CA LEU A 58 -8.17 -1.80 -7.39
C LEU A 58 -7.84 -1.61 -5.91
N GLY A 59 -6.63 -1.13 -5.60
CA GLY A 59 -6.21 -0.81 -4.23
C GLY A 59 -7.12 0.22 -3.57
N ASN A 60 -7.48 1.28 -4.28
CA ASN A 60 -8.41 2.31 -3.80
C ASN A 60 -9.80 1.73 -3.51
N ARG A 61 -10.35 0.90 -4.42
CA ARG A 61 -11.65 0.23 -4.21
C ARG A 61 -11.64 -0.72 -3.03
N PHE A 62 -10.53 -1.42 -2.78
CA PHE A 62 -10.38 -2.24 -1.59
C PHE A 62 -10.31 -1.40 -0.30
N GLY A 63 -9.69 -0.22 -0.34
CA GLY A 63 -9.70 0.73 0.76
C GLY A 63 -11.12 1.16 1.11
N GLU A 64 -11.87 1.67 0.13
CA GLU A 64 -13.29 2.05 0.28
C GLU A 64 -14.14 0.90 0.83
N LEU A 65 -13.96 -0.33 0.32
CA LEU A 65 -14.69 -1.50 0.81
C LEU A 65 -14.35 -1.82 2.27
N ALA A 66 -13.08 -1.75 2.65
CA ALA A 66 -12.64 -1.97 4.02
C ALA A 66 -13.25 -0.93 4.98
N GLU A 67 -13.28 0.34 4.60
CA GLU A 67 -13.95 1.39 5.37
C GLU A 67 -15.45 1.13 5.51
N HIS A 68 -16.11 0.72 4.43
CA HIS A 68 -17.53 0.35 4.46
C HIS A 68 -17.83 -0.85 5.36
N LEU A 69 -16.91 -1.79 5.50
CA LEU A 69 -17.07 -2.95 6.39
C LEU A 69 -16.76 -2.61 7.86
N VAL A 70 -15.78 -1.73 8.08
CA VAL A 70 -15.35 -1.36 9.45
C VAL A 70 -16.35 -0.39 10.10
N ALA A 71 -16.74 0.66 9.40
CA ALA A 71 -17.48 1.77 9.98
C ALA A 71 -18.84 1.42 10.61
N PRO A 72 -19.71 0.56 10.03
CA PRO A 72 -21.03 0.29 10.60
C PRO A 72 -21.00 -0.39 11.98
N ASN A 73 -19.99 -1.23 12.22
CA ASN A 73 -19.94 -2.07 13.42
C ASN A 73 -18.94 -1.57 14.47
N ILE A 74 -18.10 -0.59 14.13
CA ILE A 74 -16.96 -0.21 14.96
C ILE A 74 -17.38 0.39 16.30
N LYS A 75 -18.45 1.18 16.33
CA LYS A 75 -18.99 1.76 17.59
C LYS A 75 -19.40 0.68 18.58
N GLU A 76 -20.13 -0.34 18.13
CA GLU A 76 -20.55 -1.46 18.98
C GLU A 76 -19.35 -2.26 19.48
N LYS A 77 -18.29 -2.40 18.68
CA LYS A 77 -17.07 -3.09 19.10
C LYS A 77 -16.31 -2.31 20.18
N PHE A 78 -16.19 -1.00 20.04
CA PHE A 78 -15.59 -0.17 21.10
C PHE A 78 -16.46 -0.11 22.37
N LYS A 79 -17.77 -0.19 22.24
CA LYS A 79 -18.69 -0.29 23.39
C LYS A 79 -18.39 -1.53 24.23
N SER A 80 -17.99 -2.66 23.64
CA SER A 80 -17.60 -3.84 24.41
C SER A 80 -16.32 -3.64 25.24
N LEU A 81 -15.54 -2.59 24.95
CA LEU A 81 -14.38 -2.14 25.72
C LEU A 81 -14.69 -0.97 26.67
N ASN A 82 -15.99 -0.71 26.93
CA ASN A 82 -16.49 0.44 27.68
C ASN A 82 -16.13 1.80 27.07
N LEU A 83 -15.85 1.84 25.77
CA LEU A 83 -15.61 3.07 25.00
C LEU A 83 -16.85 3.37 24.15
N ILE A 84 -17.71 4.28 24.64
CA ILE A 84 -18.97 4.63 24.00
C ILE A 84 -18.75 5.87 23.13
N PHE A 85 -19.00 5.74 21.82
CA PHE A 85 -18.94 6.85 20.87
C PHE A 85 -20.33 7.18 20.32
N GLU A 86 -20.64 8.45 20.21
CA GLU A 86 -21.92 8.96 19.73
C GLU A 86 -21.87 9.26 18.25
N TYR A 87 -20.78 9.85 17.80
CA TYR A 87 -20.62 10.32 16.43
C TYR A 87 -19.58 9.50 15.67
N VAL A 88 -19.80 9.37 14.36
CA VAL A 88 -18.89 8.76 13.39
C VAL A 88 -18.79 9.68 12.20
N SER A 89 -17.59 10.09 11.83
CA SER A 89 -17.32 10.77 10.57
C SER A 89 -16.29 9.97 9.75
N ARG A 90 -16.33 10.13 8.42
CA ARG A 90 -15.42 9.47 7.49
C ARG A 90 -14.70 10.50 6.65
N ASP A 91 -13.60 10.12 6.04
CA ASP A 91 -12.84 10.93 5.09
C ASP A 91 -12.53 12.33 5.63
N HIS A 92 -12.07 12.36 6.90
CA HIS A 92 -11.84 13.61 7.59
C HIS A 92 -10.55 14.27 7.12
N ILE A 93 -10.70 15.35 6.33
CA ILE A 93 -9.57 16.09 5.77
C ILE A 93 -9.15 17.20 6.74
N LEU A 94 -7.89 17.17 7.16
CA LEU A 94 -7.24 18.23 7.91
C LEU A 94 -6.52 19.15 6.93
N GLY A 95 -6.88 20.41 6.91
CA GLY A 95 -6.29 21.39 6.01
C GLY A 95 -6.47 22.83 6.51
N ASP A 96 -5.99 23.79 5.74
CA ASP A 96 -6.20 25.22 5.97
C ASP A 96 -7.30 25.80 5.09
N TYR A 97 -7.64 27.07 5.36
CA TYR A 97 -8.62 27.82 4.57
C TYR A 97 -8.17 28.12 3.12
N SER A 98 -6.87 27.92 2.82
CA SER A 98 -6.31 28.08 1.48
C SER A 98 -6.42 26.81 0.63
N GLY A 99 -6.98 25.73 1.20
CA GLY A 99 -7.18 24.45 0.52
C GLY A 99 -5.98 23.51 0.58
N ASN A 100 -4.94 23.85 1.35
CA ASN A 100 -3.81 22.93 1.57
C ASN A 100 -4.27 21.78 2.47
N ARG A 101 -4.08 20.54 2.04
CA ARG A 101 -4.35 19.33 2.83
C ARG A 101 -3.10 18.93 3.60
N TYR A 102 -3.21 18.73 4.90
CA TYR A 102 -2.10 18.32 5.77
C TYR A 102 -2.18 16.84 6.14
N ALA A 103 -3.40 16.34 6.35
CA ALA A 103 -3.64 14.94 6.66
C ALA A 103 -5.07 14.56 6.26
N GLU A 104 -5.30 13.27 6.13
CA GLU A 104 -6.60 12.65 5.95
C GLU A 104 -6.72 11.50 6.94
N ILE A 105 -7.86 11.36 7.59
CA ILE A 105 -8.16 10.31 8.55
C ILE A 105 -9.41 9.60 8.07
N ASP A 106 -9.33 8.30 7.86
CA ASP A 106 -10.37 7.51 7.21
C ASP A 106 -11.66 7.48 8.05
N ILE A 107 -11.54 7.27 9.37
CA ILE A 107 -12.69 7.28 10.29
C ILE A 107 -12.34 8.01 11.58
N ILE A 108 -13.25 8.88 12.05
CA ILE A 108 -13.18 9.47 13.38
C ILE A 108 -14.45 9.07 14.16
N LEU A 109 -14.23 8.58 15.39
CA LEU A 109 -15.29 8.35 16.37
C LEU A 109 -15.14 9.38 17.46
N GLU A 110 -16.25 9.94 17.91
CA GLU A 110 -16.25 11.01 18.90
C GLU A 110 -17.33 10.83 19.98
N ASN A 111 -16.97 11.28 21.17
CA ASN A 111 -17.90 11.58 22.24
C ASN A 111 -17.45 12.88 22.97
N TYR A 112 -18.06 13.21 24.10
CA TYR A 112 -17.74 14.42 24.87
C TYR A 112 -16.33 14.39 25.50
N GLU A 113 -15.73 13.24 25.69
CA GLU A 113 -14.46 13.07 26.40
C GLU A 113 -13.30 12.67 25.49
N MET A 114 -13.61 12.06 24.33
CA MET A 114 -12.61 11.38 23.51
C MET A 114 -12.87 11.51 22.02
N VAL A 115 -11.77 11.57 21.28
CA VAL A 115 -11.69 11.40 19.83
C VAL A 115 -10.85 10.16 19.55
N MET A 116 -11.36 9.26 18.70
CA MET A 116 -10.64 8.06 18.21
C MET A 116 -10.44 8.21 16.71
N ALA A 117 -9.19 8.33 16.29
CA ALA A 117 -8.83 8.37 14.87
C ALA A 117 -8.41 6.98 14.38
N ILE A 118 -9.03 6.51 13.32
CA ILE A 118 -8.83 5.16 12.77
C ILE A 118 -8.31 5.28 11.35
N GLU A 119 -7.18 4.64 11.09
CA GLU A 119 -6.64 4.39 9.75
C GLU A 119 -7.11 3.02 9.28
N VAL A 120 -7.57 2.92 8.04
CA VAL A 120 -8.07 1.67 7.44
C VAL A 120 -7.18 1.29 6.25
N LYS A 121 -6.66 0.07 6.27
CA LYS A 121 -5.85 -0.50 5.18
C LYS A 121 -6.28 -1.93 4.90
N SER A 122 -6.20 -2.36 3.65
CA SER A 122 -6.40 -3.77 3.30
C SER A 122 -5.34 -4.66 3.96
N LYS A 123 -4.09 -4.22 3.96
CA LYS A 123 -2.95 -4.91 4.59
C LYS A 123 -1.96 -3.85 5.09
N PRO A 124 -2.14 -3.35 6.33
CA PRO A 124 -1.25 -2.36 6.90
C PRO A 124 0.17 -2.89 7.06
N ASP A 125 1.13 -1.97 6.93
CA ASP A 125 2.55 -2.21 7.21
C ASP A 125 3.08 -1.23 8.28
N ILE A 126 4.36 -1.37 8.65
CA ILE A 126 5.02 -0.52 9.65
C ILE A 126 5.04 0.95 9.20
N ASN A 127 5.17 1.21 7.90
CA ASN A 127 5.18 2.56 7.37
C ASN A 127 3.81 3.23 7.48
N ASP A 128 2.73 2.48 7.29
CA ASP A 128 1.36 2.97 7.51
C ASP A 128 1.13 3.36 8.97
N VAL A 129 1.63 2.55 9.91
CA VAL A 129 1.59 2.89 11.35
C VAL A 129 2.33 4.20 11.63
N ASN A 130 3.53 4.38 11.07
CA ASN A 130 4.31 5.60 11.27
C ASN A 130 3.63 6.83 10.62
N LYS A 131 3.03 6.68 9.45
CA LYS A 131 2.23 7.74 8.82
C LYS A 131 1.04 8.12 9.68
N HIS A 132 0.36 7.14 10.27
CA HIS A 132 -0.76 7.42 11.15
C HIS A 132 -0.31 8.16 12.44
N ILE A 133 0.87 7.85 13.00
CA ILE A 133 1.44 8.63 14.10
C ILE A 133 1.56 10.12 13.71
N SER A 134 2.12 10.42 12.55
CA SER A 134 2.24 11.81 12.08
C SER A 134 0.88 12.49 11.90
N ARG A 135 -0.13 11.76 11.42
CA ARG A 135 -1.51 12.28 11.32
C ARG A 135 -2.13 12.56 12.69
N MET A 136 -1.86 11.69 13.69
CA MET A 136 -2.30 11.91 15.07
C MET A 136 -1.70 13.19 15.66
N GLU A 137 -0.42 13.47 15.39
CA GLU A 137 0.25 14.68 15.84
C GLU A 137 -0.37 15.94 15.18
N ILE A 138 -0.66 15.89 13.89
CA ILE A 138 -1.35 16.97 13.17
C ILE A 138 -2.76 17.20 13.75
N LEU A 139 -3.52 16.12 13.97
CA LEU A 139 -4.85 16.21 14.55
C LEU A 139 -4.80 16.79 15.96
N ARG A 140 -3.86 16.36 16.81
CA ARG A 140 -3.68 16.92 18.15
C ARG A 140 -3.38 18.41 18.11
N ALA A 141 -2.45 18.84 17.27
CA ALA A 141 -2.14 20.25 17.09
C ALA A 141 -3.38 21.07 16.65
N ARG A 142 -4.20 20.50 15.76
CA ARG A 142 -5.46 21.13 15.35
C ARG A 142 -6.48 21.25 16.49
N MET A 143 -6.63 20.19 17.29
CA MET A 143 -7.50 20.20 18.47
C MET A 143 -7.05 21.26 19.49
N GLU A 144 -5.74 21.43 19.68
CA GLU A 144 -5.18 22.47 20.58
C GLU A 144 -5.50 23.88 20.10
N ILE A 145 -5.37 24.15 18.78
CA ILE A 145 -5.74 25.44 18.18
C ILE A 145 -7.23 25.73 18.43
N LEU A 146 -8.07 24.72 18.37
CA LEU A 146 -9.51 24.82 18.62
C LEU A 146 -9.89 24.80 20.11
N ASN A 147 -8.92 24.73 21.01
CA ASN A 147 -9.08 24.56 22.45
C ASN A 147 -9.90 23.29 22.82
N ASP A 148 -9.83 22.24 21.98
CA ASP A 148 -10.43 20.96 22.25
C ASP A 148 -9.54 20.14 23.18
N LYS A 149 -10.00 19.90 24.40
CA LYS A 149 -9.25 19.20 25.48
C LYS A 149 -9.60 17.72 25.57
N ARG A 150 -10.42 17.21 24.67
CA ARG A 150 -10.75 15.78 24.65
C ARG A 150 -9.49 14.94 24.47
N LYS A 151 -9.54 13.73 25.01
CA LYS A 151 -8.50 12.73 24.80
C LYS A 151 -8.47 12.31 23.34
N LEU A 152 -7.27 12.19 22.76
CA LEU A 152 -7.10 11.70 21.42
C LEU A 152 -6.41 10.34 21.47
N ARG A 153 -7.06 9.30 20.95
CA ARG A 153 -6.52 7.95 20.80
C ARG A 153 -6.59 7.51 19.36
N GLY A 154 -5.79 6.53 19.01
CA GLY A 154 -5.74 6.03 17.64
C GLY A 154 -5.93 4.53 17.54
N SER A 155 -6.26 4.12 16.32
CA SER A 155 -6.47 2.72 15.95
C SER A 155 -6.06 2.48 14.51
N ILE A 156 -5.65 1.25 14.18
CA ILE A 156 -5.37 0.83 12.82
C ILE A 156 -6.19 -0.40 12.50
N ALA A 157 -6.99 -0.30 11.45
CA ALA A 157 -7.81 -1.38 10.94
C ALA A 157 -7.15 -2.04 9.74
N GLY A 158 -7.15 -3.37 9.71
CA GLY A 158 -6.60 -4.16 8.61
C GLY A 158 -7.46 -5.37 8.29
N ALA A 159 -7.71 -5.65 7.00
CA ALA A 159 -8.34 -6.89 6.58
C ALA A 159 -7.38 -8.08 6.78
N ILE A 160 -6.09 -7.87 6.49
CA ILE A 160 -5.01 -8.85 6.70
C ILE A 160 -3.93 -8.18 7.53
N MET A 161 -3.63 -8.70 8.72
CA MET A 161 -2.63 -8.13 9.62
C MET A 161 -1.65 -9.21 10.08
N THR A 162 -0.35 -8.97 9.85
CA THR A 162 0.70 -9.87 10.34
C THR A 162 0.98 -9.65 11.82
N ASN A 163 1.49 -10.68 12.51
CA ASN A 163 1.81 -10.57 13.93
C ASN A 163 2.82 -9.45 14.24
N ASP A 164 3.82 -9.25 13.38
CA ASP A 164 4.84 -8.22 13.58
C ASP A 164 4.22 -6.82 13.51
N VAL A 165 3.33 -6.58 12.55
CA VAL A 165 2.62 -5.30 12.40
C VAL A 165 1.67 -5.09 13.58
N ARG A 166 0.91 -6.11 13.99
CA ARG A 166 0.03 -6.04 15.17
C ARG A 166 0.81 -5.68 16.43
N ASN A 167 1.94 -6.36 16.69
CA ASN A 167 2.79 -6.08 17.83
C ASN A 167 3.35 -4.65 17.78
N TYR A 168 3.70 -4.15 16.59
CA TYR A 168 4.18 -2.79 16.42
C TYR A 168 3.07 -1.76 16.67
N ILE A 169 1.84 -2.00 16.20
CA ILE A 169 0.66 -1.18 16.46
C ILE A 169 0.46 -1.03 17.98
N HIS A 170 0.43 -2.15 18.72
CA HIS A 170 0.25 -2.13 20.17
C HIS A 170 1.43 -1.44 20.89
N LYS A 171 2.67 -1.68 20.45
CA LYS A 171 3.86 -1.00 20.99
C LYS A 171 3.79 0.52 20.83
N LYS A 172 3.12 1.01 19.76
CA LYS A 172 2.90 2.44 19.52
C LYS A 172 1.68 3.01 20.27
N GLY A 173 0.95 2.16 21.00
CA GLY A 173 -0.22 2.53 21.79
C GLY A 173 -1.52 2.66 21.00
N PHE A 174 -1.57 2.07 19.79
CA PHE A 174 -2.78 1.99 19.00
C PHE A 174 -3.56 0.70 19.28
N TYR A 175 -4.88 0.76 19.20
CA TYR A 175 -5.70 -0.44 19.06
C TYR A 175 -5.51 -1.03 17.66
N SER A 176 -5.52 -2.36 17.55
CA SER A 176 -5.62 -3.02 16.24
C SER A 176 -7.04 -3.54 16.03
N ILE A 177 -7.57 -3.29 14.83
CA ILE A 177 -8.88 -3.74 14.39
C ILE A 177 -8.66 -4.70 13.22
N GLU A 178 -9.19 -5.91 13.32
CA GLU A 178 -9.01 -6.94 12.31
C GLU A 178 -10.34 -7.52 11.88
N GLN A 179 -10.42 -7.93 10.61
CA GLN A 179 -11.57 -8.65 10.12
C GLN A 179 -11.69 -10.00 10.82
N SER A 180 -12.92 -10.36 11.20
CA SER A 180 -13.25 -11.63 11.84
C SER A 180 -14.60 -12.12 11.31
N GLY A 181 -14.57 -12.96 10.26
CA GLY A 181 -15.76 -13.33 9.51
C GLY A 181 -16.42 -12.10 8.87
N ASP A 182 -17.71 -11.92 9.09
CA ASP A 182 -18.51 -10.81 8.56
C ASP A 182 -18.46 -9.55 9.46
N THR A 183 -17.56 -9.52 10.45
CA THR A 183 -17.45 -8.42 11.42
C THR A 183 -16.00 -8.06 11.65
N VAL A 184 -15.75 -7.13 12.56
CA VAL A 184 -14.41 -6.76 13.00
C VAL A 184 -14.21 -7.11 14.47
N LYS A 185 -12.96 -7.38 14.85
CA LYS A 185 -12.51 -7.59 16.23
C LYS A 185 -11.47 -6.54 16.56
N ILE A 186 -11.62 -5.90 17.72
CA ILE A 186 -10.59 -5.04 18.30
C ILE A 186 -9.70 -5.93 19.18
N ASN A 187 -8.39 -5.88 18.94
CA ASN A 187 -7.43 -6.61 19.74
C ASN A 187 -6.68 -5.62 20.63
N GLU A 188 -6.62 -5.96 21.90
CA GLU A 188 -5.76 -5.33 22.91
C GLU A 188 -5.09 -6.46 23.71
N PRO A 189 -3.76 -6.50 23.78
CA PRO A 189 -3.08 -7.51 24.59
C PRO A 189 -3.27 -7.22 26.09
N GLU A 190 -3.08 -8.24 26.90
CA GLU A 190 -3.11 -8.08 28.34
C GLU A 190 -2.13 -7.00 28.81
N GLY A 191 -2.60 -6.07 29.66
CA GLY A 191 -1.81 -4.92 30.12
C GLY A 191 -1.62 -3.82 29.09
N PHE A 192 -2.36 -3.83 27.96
CA PHE A 192 -2.30 -2.78 26.97
C PHE A 192 -2.78 -1.44 27.54
N THR A 193 -1.95 -0.42 27.36
CA THR A 193 -2.32 0.96 27.69
C THR A 193 -2.28 1.79 26.41
N PRO A 194 -3.44 2.28 25.92
CA PRO A 194 -3.48 3.11 24.74
C PRO A 194 -2.76 4.43 24.98
N ARG A 195 -2.01 4.88 23.97
CA ARG A 195 -1.40 6.21 23.99
C ARG A 195 -2.48 7.28 23.84
N GLU A 196 -2.35 8.34 24.65
CA GLU A 196 -3.11 9.58 24.50
C GLU A 196 -2.19 10.64 23.89
N TRP A 197 -2.62 11.26 22.79
CA TRP A 197 -1.92 12.34 22.09
C TRP A 197 -2.33 13.69 22.59
#